data_43d1d6d96c277d5ae26112de533b0744
#
_entry.id   43d1d6d96c277d5ae26112de533b0744
#
_cell.length_a   1.000
_cell.length_b   1.000
_cell.length_c   1.000
_cell.angle_alpha   90.00
_cell.angle_beta   90.00
_cell.angle_gamma   90.00
#
_symmetry.space_group_name_H-M   'P 1'
#
loop_
_entity.id
_entity.type
_entity.pdbx_description
1 polymer ?
#
loop_
_entity_poly.entity_id
_entity_poly.type
_entity_poly.pdbx_seq_one_letter_code
_entity_poly.pdbx_strand_id
1 'polypeptide(L)'
;MTPSQASYLENTIHASRDHAHGRYQGPQAGVLRSPGPRGAANTISDAERNARMPIPGSGTSKQLPGCEACFARLSRGLCGDCQPDSPCVIANYTSADRDYKVGQDLFSLGEPCDTIYNLLEGWVILYNLLEDGRRQILHFALPGAVLGFHPGGGAMMTYGAQALTDIVVSTIPHKALQPIVNQQPEFGLRLARLVARDCTLAYDRLTSIGRHSARERVAHLLLKLFVRYRAQWPGSHIEEMHLPLTQEDIGDATGLTFVHVNRVLRDLRRDRILEFHYRRLRILDPDKLVDVAGLDPQLVMSWIL
;
A
#
# COMPACT_ATOMS: atom_id res chain seq x y z
N MET A 1 -18.77 11.25 -14.56
CA MET A 1 -17.32 11.06 -14.84
C MET A 1 -16.84 12.16 -15.76
N THR A 2 -15.80 12.89 -15.42
CA THR A 2 -15.17 13.81 -16.36
C THR A 2 -14.31 12.98 -17.34
N PRO A 3 -14.17 13.41 -18.62
CA PRO A 3 -13.33 12.71 -19.61
C PRO A 3 -11.89 12.43 -19.16
N SER A 4 -11.38 13.22 -18.23
CA SER A 4 -10.06 13.08 -17.61
C SER A 4 -9.90 11.81 -16.74
N GLN A 5 -10.96 11.32 -16.12
CA GLN A 5 -10.90 10.17 -15.21
C GLN A 5 -10.92 8.84 -15.94
N ALA A 6 -11.67 8.74 -17.03
CA ALA A 6 -11.66 7.57 -17.90
C ALA A 6 -10.30 7.41 -18.60
N SER A 7 -9.74 8.51 -19.10
CA SER A 7 -8.39 8.55 -19.71
C SER A 7 -7.27 8.17 -18.73
N TYR A 8 -7.44 8.45 -17.43
CA TYR A 8 -6.44 8.06 -16.42
C TYR A 8 -6.42 6.55 -16.17
N LEU A 9 -7.59 5.89 -16.16
CA LEU A 9 -7.68 4.42 -16.05
C LEU A 9 -7.13 3.74 -17.29
N GLU A 10 -7.54 4.20 -18.48
CA GLU A 10 -7.01 3.70 -19.75
C GLU A 10 -5.49 3.86 -19.77
N ASN A 11 -4.96 5.01 -19.43
CA ASN A 11 -3.51 5.22 -19.34
C ASN A 11 -2.84 4.41 -18.22
N THR A 12 -3.53 4.16 -17.11
CA THR A 12 -2.99 3.36 -16.01
C THR A 12 -2.97 1.87 -16.35
N ILE A 13 -3.97 1.40 -17.10
CA ILE A 13 -4.10 0.00 -17.50
C ILE A 13 -3.39 -0.25 -18.83
N HIS A 14 -3.44 0.68 -19.79
CA HIS A 14 -2.92 0.52 -21.16
C HIS A 14 -1.47 0.98 -21.37
N ALA A 15 -0.86 1.72 -20.45
CA ALA A 15 0.56 2.10 -20.56
C ALA A 15 1.52 0.90 -20.67
N SER A 16 1.03 -0.32 -20.38
CA SER A 16 1.76 -1.56 -20.59
C SER A 16 1.64 -2.12 -22.02
N ARG A 17 0.74 -1.60 -22.86
CA ARG A 17 0.50 -2.15 -24.21
C ARG A 17 1.55 -1.76 -25.25
N ASP A 18 2.08 -0.56 -25.20
CA ASP A 18 2.93 -0.05 -26.29
C ASP A 18 4.34 -0.65 -26.31
N HIS A 19 4.77 -1.34 -25.27
CA HIS A 19 6.10 -1.96 -25.21
C HIS A 19 6.11 -3.48 -25.46
N ALA A 20 4.96 -4.13 -25.60
CA ALA A 20 4.89 -5.59 -25.87
C ALA A 20 5.19 -5.98 -27.33
N HIS A 21 5.29 -5.03 -28.27
CA HIS A 21 5.54 -5.28 -29.70
C HIS A 21 6.96 -4.96 -30.17
N GLY A 22 7.88 -4.59 -29.29
CA GLY A 22 9.30 -4.50 -29.61
C GLY A 22 9.89 -5.89 -29.83
N ARG A 23 10.15 -6.27 -31.09
CA ARG A 23 10.82 -7.53 -31.45
C ARG A 23 12.21 -7.60 -30.81
N TYR A 24 12.35 -8.47 -29.82
CA TYR A 24 13.66 -8.85 -29.29
C TYR A 24 14.33 -9.80 -30.26
N GLN A 25 15.34 -9.31 -30.99
CA GLN A 25 16.30 -10.15 -31.71
C GLN A 25 17.40 -10.56 -30.70
N GLY A 26 17.37 -11.83 -30.31
CA GLY A 26 18.37 -12.42 -29.45
C GLY A 26 19.71 -12.62 -30.18
N PRO A 27 20.85 -12.50 -29.52
CA PRO A 27 22.14 -12.93 -30.07
C PRO A 27 22.28 -14.46 -30.06
N GLN A 28 22.90 -14.95 -31.13
CA GLN A 28 23.12 -16.37 -31.46
C GLN A 28 24.00 -17.10 -30.46
N ALA A 29 23.76 -18.39 -30.38
CA ALA A 29 24.42 -19.37 -29.55
C ALA A 29 25.95 -19.48 -29.81
N GLY A 30 26.68 -19.49 -28.72
CA GLY A 30 28.11 -19.96 -28.66
C GLY A 30 28.21 -21.09 -27.65
N VAL A 31 28.83 -22.15 -28.09
CA VAL A 31 28.91 -23.51 -27.57
C VAL A 31 29.84 -23.69 -26.37
N LEU A 32 29.41 -24.49 -25.36
CA LEU A 32 30.09 -25.43 -24.46
C LEU A 32 31.26 -24.97 -23.55
N ARG A 33 31.09 -25.17 -22.25
CA ARG A 33 31.86 -26.13 -21.39
C ARG A 33 31.38 -26.08 -19.93
N SER A 34 30.96 -27.25 -19.41
CA SER A 34 31.00 -27.59 -17.98
C SER A 34 32.39 -28.19 -17.61
N PRO A 35 32.81 -28.40 -16.33
CA PRO A 35 32.05 -28.73 -15.17
C PRO A 35 32.49 -28.15 -13.80
N GLY A 36 31.60 -28.18 -12.80
CA GLY A 36 31.71 -28.55 -11.40
C GLY A 36 32.64 -27.77 -10.45
N PRO A 37 32.62 -28.01 -9.13
CA PRO A 37 31.50 -27.92 -8.20
C PRO A 37 31.78 -27.02 -6.97
N ARG A 38 30.78 -26.89 -6.07
CA ARG A 38 30.85 -26.53 -4.65
C ARG A 38 30.70 -25.06 -4.25
N GLY A 39 29.60 -24.79 -3.61
CA GLY A 39 29.53 -24.23 -2.26
C GLY A 39 29.98 -22.80 -2.10
N ALA A 40 29.08 -21.85 -2.29
CA ALA A 40 29.13 -20.60 -1.54
C ALA A 40 27.69 -20.24 -1.20
N ALA A 41 27.40 -20.24 0.08
CA ALA A 41 26.19 -19.64 0.64
C ALA A 41 26.22 -18.16 0.25
N ASN A 42 25.30 -17.76 -0.61
CA ASN A 42 25.09 -16.36 -0.98
C ASN A 42 24.45 -15.67 0.22
N THR A 43 25.27 -15.14 1.11
CA THR A 43 24.86 -14.13 2.09
C THR A 43 24.53 -12.87 1.31
N ILE A 44 23.25 -12.71 1.01
CA ILE A 44 22.71 -11.44 0.52
C ILE A 44 23.01 -10.39 1.59
N SER A 45 23.79 -9.38 1.23
CA SER A 45 24.18 -8.32 2.15
C SER A 45 22.95 -7.57 2.67
N ASP A 46 23.00 -7.14 3.93
CA ASP A 46 21.94 -6.34 4.56
C ASP A 46 21.64 -5.03 3.81
N ALA A 47 22.52 -4.59 2.91
CA ALA A 47 22.32 -3.45 2.02
C ALA A 47 21.23 -3.67 0.96
N GLU A 48 20.99 -4.90 0.52
CA GLU A 48 19.91 -5.22 -0.45
C GLU A 48 18.54 -5.39 0.22
N ARG A 49 18.48 -5.59 1.53
CA ARG A 49 17.23 -5.66 2.29
C ARG A 49 16.57 -4.30 2.50
N ASN A 50 17.32 -3.20 2.41
CA ASN A 50 16.88 -1.84 2.67
C ASN A 50 17.06 -0.93 1.46
N ALA A 51 16.66 -1.35 0.27
CA ALA A 51 16.53 -0.44 -0.85
C ALA A 51 15.43 0.58 -0.49
N ARG A 52 15.82 1.66 0.20
CA ARG A 52 14.99 2.87 0.32
C ARG A 52 14.63 3.30 -1.10
N MET A 53 13.35 3.37 -1.38
CA MET A 53 12.92 4.06 -2.59
C MET A 53 13.47 5.49 -2.53
N PRO A 54 14.12 5.99 -3.58
CA PRO A 54 14.61 7.36 -3.58
C PRO A 54 13.42 8.30 -3.50
N ILE A 55 13.29 8.99 -2.36
CA ILE A 55 12.33 10.07 -2.18
C ILE A 55 13.03 11.33 -2.70
N PRO A 56 12.44 12.06 -3.64
CA PRO A 56 12.96 13.37 -3.98
C PRO A 56 12.81 14.28 -2.77
N GLY A 57 13.92 14.62 -2.09
CA GLY A 57 13.93 15.64 -1.03
C GLY A 57 14.31 15.20 0.38
N SER A 58 14.93 14.04 0.63
CA SER A 58 15.44 13.70 1.97
C SER A 58 16.69 14.49 2.34
N GLY A 59 16.49 15.74 2.71
CA GLY A 59 17.49 16.56 3.40
C GLY A 59 17.25 16.50 4.89
N THR A 60 18.27 16.13 5.67
CA THR A 60 18.30 16.16 7.14
C THR A 60 18.09 17.59 7.64
N SER A 61 16.86 17.97 7.90
CA SER A 61 16.51 19.21 8.59
C SER A 61 15.45 18.94 9.64
N LYS A 62 15.76 19.27 10.89
CA LYS A 62 14.85 19.27 12.05
C LYS A 62 13.78 20.38 12.01
N GLN A 63 13.57 21.01 10.89
CA GLN A 63 12.44 21.90 10.67
C GLN A 63 11.29 21.08 10.13
N LEU A 64 10.11 21.20 10.75
CA LEU A 64 8.85 20.70 10.19
C LEU A 64 8.83 21.17 8.72
N PRO A 65 8.77 20.26 7.75
CA PRO A 65 8.76 20.66 6.35
C PRO A 65 7.57 21.57 6.16
N GLY A 66 7.80 22.72 5.51
CA GLY A 66 6.71 23.57 5.07
C GLY A 66 5.71 22.72 4.27
N CYS A 67 4.46 23.15 4.19
CA CYS A 67 3.35 22.42 3.56
C CYS A 67 3.70 21.90 2.14
N GLU A 68 4.66 22.53 1.45
CA GLU A 68 5.14 22.14 0.13
C GLU A 68 5.94 20.83 0.11
N ALA A 69 6.62 20.50 1.20
CA ALA A 69 7.45 19.30 1.32
C ALA A 69 6.73 18.13 2.02
N CYS A 70 5.50 18.34 2.49
CA CYS A 70 4.77 17.30 3.21
C CYS A 70 4.31 16.18 2.26
N PHE A 71 4.87 15.00 2.42
CA PHE A 71 4.49 13.81 1.64
C PHE A 71 3.00 13.44 1.79
N ALA A 72 2.43 13.70 2.96
CA ALA A 72 1.00 13.51 3.23
C ALA A 72 0.09 14.36 2.31
N ARG A 73 0.60 15.48 1.76
CA ARG A 73 -0.09 16.30 0.76
C ARG A 73 -0.17 15.59 -0.59
N LEU A 74 0.93 14.98 -1.02
CA LEU A 74 0.99 14.24 -2.29
C LEU A 74 0.09 13.01 -2.26
N SER A 75 -0.05 12.38 -1.09
CA SER A 75 -0.86 11.16 -0.91
C SER A 75 -2.34 11.41 -0.59
N ARG A 76 -2.82 12.67 -0.70
CA ARG A 76 -4.20 13.05 -0.36
C ARG A 76 -4.64 12.65 1.06
N GLY A 77 -3.69 12.65 2.02
CA GLY A 77 -3.94 12.37 3.43
C GLY A 77 -4.66 13.52 4.15
N LEU A 78 -4.49 13.58 5.48
CA LEU A 78 -5.13 14.58 6.34
C LEU A 78 -4.84 16.04 5.96
N CYS A 79 -3.67 16.32 5.40
CA CYS A 79 -3.27 17.69 5.09
C CYS A 79 -4.02 18.31 3.90
N GLY A 80 -4.57 17.52 2.97
CA GLY A 80 -5.40 18.01 1.86
C GLY A 80 -4.81 19.23 1.11
N ASP A 81 -5.69 20.11 0.62
CA ASP A 81 -5.34 21.31 -0.13
C ASP A 81 -4.91 22.49 0.77
N CYS A 82 -3.85 22.30 1.56
CA CYS A 82 -3.25 23.43 2.27
C CYS A 82 -2.72 24.45 1.26
N GLN A 83 -3.10 25.71 1.40
CA GLN A 83 -2.50 26.77 0.60
C GLN A 83 -1.03 26.95 1.02
N PRO A 84 -0.10 27.21 0.08
CA PRO A 84 1.32 27.35 0.39
C PRO A 84 1.62 28.34 1.51
N ASP A 85 0.84 29.42 1.59
CA ASP A 85 1.05 30.54 2.51
C ASP A 85 0.23 30.44 3.81
N SER A 86 -0.58 29.38 3.99
CA SER A 86 -1.37 29.20 5.21
C SER A 86 -0.64 28.29 6.19
N PRO A 87 -0.51 28.71 7.47
CA PRO A 87 0.07 27.85 8.51
C PRO A 87 -0.76 26.55 8.63
N CYS A 88 -0.08 25.42 8.63
CA CYS A 88 -0.73 24.13 8.80
C CYS A 88 -1.23 24.02 10.23
N VAL A 89 -2.54 24.13 10.43
CA VAL A 89 -3.15 24.01 11.78
C VAL A 89 -2.81 22.67 12.42
N ILE A 90 -2.74 21.61 11.62
CA ILE A 90 -2.40 20.25 12.09
C ILE A 90 -0.99 20.24 12.70
N ALA A 91 -0.04 20.97 12.12
CA ALA A 91 1.34 21.02 12.59
C ALA A 91 1.46 21.50 14.07
N ASN A 92 0.51 22.33 14.54
CA ASN A 92 0.48 22.80 15.92
C ASN A 92 0.05 21.71 16.92
N TYR A 93 -0.53 20.62 16.43
CA TYR A 93 -1.06 19.52 17.25
C TYR A 93 -0.32 18.20 17.00
N THR A 94 0.56 18.15 16.00
CA THR A 94 1.39 16.97 15.75
C THR A 94 2.61 16.97 16.66
N SER A 95 2.95 15.79 17.15
CA SER A 95 4.27 15.54 17.73
C SER A 95 5.31 15.40 16.64
N ALA A 96 6.59 15.42 17.01
CA ALA A 96 7.68 15.08 16.10
C ALA A 96 7.40 13.71 15.42
N ASP A 97 7.82 13.59 14.17
CA ASP A 97 7.71 12.36 13.43
C ASP A 97 8.39 11.20 14.17
N ARG A 98 7.78 10.03 14.11
CA ARG A 98 8.30 8.80 14.74
C ARG A 98 8.63 7.78 13.68
N ASP A 99 9.81 7.18 13.85
CA ASP A 99 10.27 6.07 13.01
C ASP A 99 9.93 4.74 13.69
N TYR A 100 9.42 3.79 12.89
CA TYR A 100 9.27 2.40 13.30
C TYR A 100 9.97 1.51 12.29
N LYS A 101 10.63 0.48 12.80
CA LYS A 101 11.30 -0.51 11.96
C LYS A 101 10.33 -1.60 11.52
N VAL A 102 10.65 -2.23 10.39
CA VAL A 102 9.89 -3.39 9.89
C VAL A 102 9.64 -4.40 11.02
N GLY A 103 8.40 -4.85 11.15
CA GLY A 103 7.96 -5.81 12.17
C GLY A 103 7.59 -5.19 13.52
N GLN A 104 7.81 -3.89 13.75
CA GLN A 104 7.36 -3.23 14.98
C GLN A 104 5.88 -2.88 14.90
N ASP A 105 5.18 -3.06 16.02
CA ASP A 105 3.80 -2.64 16.15
C ASP A 105 3.73 -1.14 16.47
N LEU A 106 2.80 -0.45 15.81
CA LEU A 106 2.42 0.93 16.14
C LEU A 106 1.51 0.95 17.36
N PHE A 107 0.62 -0.02 17.41
CA PHE A 107 -0.29 -0.32 18.49
C PHE A 107 -0.79 -1.75 18.39
N SER A 108 -1.20 -2.33 19.50
CA SER A 108 -1.69 -3.70 19.59
C SER A 108 -3.18 -3.73 19.92
N LEU A 109 -3.83 -4.86 19.63
CA LEU A 109 -5.19 -5.14 20.06
C LEU A 109 -5.30 -4.97 21.59
N GLY A 110 -6.32 -4.25 22.03
CA GLY A 110 -6.57 -4.01 23.47
C GLY A 110 -5.73 -2.89 24.10
N GLU A 111 -4.89 -2.18 23.35
CA GLU A 111 -4.23 -0.97 23.83
C GLU A 111 -5.18 0.24 23.84
N PRO A 112 -4.96 1.24 24.73
CA PRO A 112 -5.73 2.48 24.71
C PRO A 112 -5.60 3.24 23.39
N CYS A 113 -6.71 3.74 22.88
CA CYS A 113 -6.77 4.51 21.63
C CYS A 113 -6.64 6.01 21.89
N ASP A 114 -5.45 6.47 22.30
CA ASP A 114 -5.21 7.87 22.66
C ASP A 114 -4.51 8.68 21.55
N THR A 115 -4.05 8.01 20.51
CA THR A 115 -3.21 8.59 19.46
C THR A 115 -3.69 8.19 18.08
N ILE A 116 -3.75 9.18 17.19
CA ILE A 116 -3.99 9.01 15.76
C ILE A 116 -2.64 9.10 15.06
N TYR A 117 -2.40 8.18 14.13
CA TYR A 117 -1.18 8.11 13.36
C TYR A 117 -1.49 8.47 11.90
N ASN A 118 -0.78 9.44 11.36
CA ASN A 118 -0.80 9.76 9.94
C ASN A 118 0.45 9.13 9.31
N LEU A 119 0.27 8.13 8.46
CA LEU A 119 1.37 7.43 7.79
C LEU A 119 1.97 8.33 6.72
N LEU A 120 3.23 8.71 6.90
CA LEU A 120 3.97 9.56 5.97
C LEU A 120 4.75 8.72 4.96
N GLU A 121 5.43 7.67 5.42
CA GLU A 121 6.28 6.81 4.61
C GLU A 121 6.09 5.35 4.97
N GLY A 122 6.30 4.47 3.98
CA GLY A 122 6.28 3.02 4.15
C GLY A 122 4.90 2.40 4.13
N TRP A 123 4.81 1.16 4.58
CA TRP A 123 3.62 0.32 4.55
C TRP A 123 3.30 -0.21 5.93
N VAL A 124 2.02 -0.22 6.29
CA VAL A 124 1.51 -0.78 7.54
C VAL A 124 0.42 -1.80 7.24
N ILE A 125 0.41 -2.91 7.96
CA ILE A 125 -0.72 -3.84 7.97
C ILE A 125 -1.59 -3.60 9.20
N LEU A 126 -2.90 -3.62 9.02
CA LEU A 126 -3.86 -3.76 10.10
C LEU A 126 -4.27 -5.22 10.19
N TYR A 127 -4.23 -5.80 11.38
CA TYR A 127 -4.43 -7.23 11.55
C TYR A 127 -5.19 -7.60 12.83
N ASN A 128 -5.82 -8.75 12.80
CA ASN A 128 -6.32 -9.43 13.99
C ASN A 128 -5.62 -10.79 14.15
N LEU A 129 -5.42 -11.18 15.40
CA LEU A 129 -4.99 -12.53 15.76
C LEU A 129 -6.19 -13.31 16.27
N LEU A 130 -6.38 -14.51 15.72
CA LEU A 130 -7.37 -15.45 16.20
C LEU A 130 -6.84 -16.21 17.42
N GLU A 131 -7.73 -16.82 18.19
CA GLU A 131 -7.36 -17.59 19.40
C GLU A 131 -6.37 -18.72 19.11
N ASP A 132 -6.38 -19.30 17.91
CA ASP A 132 -5.46 -20.34 17.46
C ASP A 132 -4.11 -19.80 16.93
N GLY A 133 -3.88 -18.49 17.04
CA GLY A 133 -2.65 -17.81 16.61
C GLY A 133 -2.61 -17.46 15.12
N ARG A 134 -3.62 -17.81 14.32
CA ARG A 134 -3.70 -17.37 12.92
C ARG A 134 -3.91 -15.86 12.85
N ARG A 135 -3.17 -15.23 11.95
CA ARG A 135 -3.30 -13.80 11.68
C ARG A 135 -4.25 -13.58 10.49
N GLN A 136 -5.16 -12.64 10.62
CA GLN A 136 -5.94 -12.10 9.51
C GLN A 136 -5.51 -10.67 9.24
N ILE A 137 -4.94 -10.40 8.09
CA ILE A 137 -4.66 -9.03 7.66
C ILE A 137 -5.97 -8.41 7.20
N LEU A 138 -6.34 -7.30 7.82
CA LEU A 138 -7.57 -6.57 7.54
C LEU A 138 -7.38 -5.51 6.46
N HIS A 139 -6.22 -4.83 6.45
CA HIS A 139 -5.96 -3.73 5.54
C HIS A 139 -4.45 -3.54 5.33
N PHE A 140 -4.09 -3.03 4.15
CA PHE A 140 -2.76 -2.50 3.85
C PHE A 140 -2.86 -0.98 3.78
N ALA A 141 -2.28 -0.31 4.74
CA ALA A 141 -2.18 1.14 4.78
C ALA A 141 -0.94 1.59 4.01
N LEU A 142 -1.14 2.59 3.17
CA LEU A 142 -0.13 3.25 2.35
C LEU A 142 0.04 4.70 2.84
N PRO A 143 1.09 5.42 2.48
CA PRO A 143 1.25 6.83 2.83
C PRO A 143 -0.02 7.65 2.59
N GLY A 144 -0.34 8.52 3.55
CA GLY A 144 -1.62 9.25 3.60
C GLY A 144 -2.77 8.52 4.31
N ALA A 145 -2.56 7.28 4.75
CA ALA A 145 -3.53 6.61 5.60
C ALA A 145 -3.51 7.17 7.03
N VAL A 146 -4.70 7.20 7.64
CA VAL A 146 -4.91 7.59 9.04
C VAL A 146 -5.24 6.34 9.83
N LEU A 147 -4.42 6.07 10.85
CA LEU A 147 -4.51 4.87 11.66
C LEU A 147 -4.84 5.24 13.11
N GLY A 148 -5.42 4.29 13.85
CA GLY A 148 -5.74 4.51 15.26
C GLY A 148 -6.95 5.44 15.48
N PHE A 149 -7.73 5.75 14.45
CA PHE A 149 -8.96 6.50 14.60
C PHE A 149 -10.07 5.59 15.13
N HIS A 150 -10.62 5.94 16.28
CA HIS A 150 -11.69 5.19 16.94
C HIS A 150 -12.84 6.13 17.35
N PRO A 151 -14.11 5.69 17.34
CA PRO A 151 -15.26 6.57 17.56
C PRO A 151 -15.44 7.13 18.98
N GLY A 152 -14.62 6.73 19.96
CA GLY A 152 -14.78 7.23 21.34
C GLY A 152 -13.48 7.36 22.10
N GLY A 153 -13.30 8.46 22.87
CA GLY A 153 -12.21 8.60 23.81
C GLY A 153 -12.26 7.51 24.90
N GLY A 154 -11.12 6.92 25.24
CA GLY A 154 -11.02 5.83 26.20
C GLY A 154 -11.39 4.45 25.64
N ALA A 155 -11.64 4.34 24.35
CA ALA A 155 -11.83 3.06 23.67
C ALA A 155 -10.49 2.29 23.57
N MET A 156 -10.59 0.98 23.49
CA MET A 156 -9.45 0.10 23.25
C MET A 156 -9.35 -0.22 21.76
N MET A 157 -8.13 -0.39 21.25
CA MET A 157 -7.90 -0.81 19.88
C MET A 157 -8.51 -2.19 19.62
N THR A 158 -9.31 -2.30 18.56
CA THR A 158 -9.99 -3.54 18.18
C THR A 158 -9.19 -4.37 17.16
N TYR A 159 -8.02 -3.88 16.74
CA TYR A 159 -7.08 -4.52 15.83
C TYR A 159 -5.65 -4.03 16.14
N GLY A 160 -4.64 -4.76 15.67
CA GLY A 160 -3.25 -4.35 15.71
C GLY A 160 -2.82 -3.66 14.42
N ALA A 161 -1.77 -2.84 14.51
CA ALA A 161 -1.11 -2.21 13.37
C ALA A 161 0.39 -2.45 13.43
N GLN A 162 0.98 -3.05 12.38
CA GLN A 162 2.38 -3.43 12.31
C GLN A 162 3.05 -2.86 11.07
N ALA A 163 4.26 -2.37 11.24
CA ALA A 163 5.10 -1.88 10.15
C ALA A 163 5.55 -3.03 9.23
N LEU A 164 5.16 -2.97 7.97
CA LEU A 164 5.54 -3.95 6.95
C LEU A 164 6.86 -3.60 6.27
N THR A 165 7.22 -2.33 6.31
CA THR A 165 8.53 -1.77 5.93
C THR A 165 9.01 -0.86 7.06
N ASP A 166 10.19 -0.26 6.95
CA ASP A 166 10.50 0.92 7.77
C ASP A 166 9.49 2.00 7.43
N ILE A 167 8.92 2.66 8.43
CA ILE A 167 7.86 3.67 8.28
C ILE A 167 8.18 4.94 9.04
N VAL A 168 7.61 6.03 8.58
CA VAL A 168 7.56 7.32 9.27
C VAL A 168 6.11 7.70 9.49
N VAL A 169 5.75 8.09 10.70
CA VAL A 169 4.41 8.56 11.06
C VAL A 169 4.47 9.87 11.82
N SER A 170 3.51 10.75 11.56
CA SER A 170 3.22 11.85 12.48
C SER A 170 2.07 11.45 13.39
N THR A 171 2.09 11.94 14.63
CA THR A 171 1.10 11.56 15.64
C THR A 171 0.29 12.76 16.10
N ILE A 172 -1.03 12.56 16.25
CA ILE A 172 -1.99 13.55 16.74
C ILE A 172 -2.67 12.95 17.97
N PRO A 173 -2.59 13.58 19.15
CA PRO A 173 -3.37 13.14 20.30
C PRO A 173 -4.87 13.16 19.98
N HIS A 174 -5.62 12.13 20.34
CA HIS A 174 -7.05 12.04 20.04
C HIS A 174 -7.83 13.24 20.59
N LYS A 175 -7.45 13.75 21.78
CA LYS A 175 -8.02 14.95 22.40
C LYS A 175 -7.84 16.24 21.57
N ALA A 176 -6.92 16.27 20.62
CA ALA A 176 -6.67 17.43 19.75
C ALA A 176 -7.68 17.52 18.58
N LEU A 177 -8.42 16.46 18.28
CA LEU A 177 -9.34 16.45 17.14
C LEU A 177 -10.39 17.55 17.23
N GLN A 178 -11.07 17.69 18.37
CA GLN A 178 -12.10 18.71 18.53
C GLN A 178 -11.56 20.13 18.38
N PRO A 179 -10.44 20.52 19.02
CA PRO A 179 -9.80 21.80 18.77
C PRO A 179 -9.43 22.04 17.31
N ILE A 180 -8.89 21.02 16.61
CA ILE A 180 -8.53 21.14 15.18
C ILE A 180 -9.79 21.37 14.33
N VAL A 181 -10.85 20.60 14.53
CA VAL A 181 -12.11 20.74 13.77
C VAL A 181 -12.75 22.10 14.03
N ASN A 182 -12.70 22.60 15.26
CA ASN A 182 -13.25 23.92 15.59
C ASN A 182 -12.47 25.04 14.89
N GLN A 183 -11.16 24.91 14.72
CA GLN A 183 -10.32 25.91 14.03
C GLN A 183 -10.37 25.76 12.49
N GLN A 184 -10.50 24.52 12.02
CA GLN A 184 -10.50 24.19 10.61
C GLN A 184 -11.55 23.11 10.31
N PRO A 185 -12.82 23.50 10.08
CA PRO A 185 -13.93 22.56 9.83
C PRO A 185 -13.67 21.62 8.65
N GLU A 186 -12.94 22.09 7.62
CA GLU A 186 -12.56 21.30 6.45
C GLU A 186 -11.73 20.06 6.83
N PHE A 187 -11.00 20.09 7.94
CA PHE A 187 -10.29 18.93 8.46
C PHE A 187 -11.26 17.79 8.82
N GLY A 188 -12.39 18.12 9.45
CA GLY A 188 -13.43 17.14 9.78
C GLY A 188 -14.02 16.48 8.53
N LEU A 189 -14.30 17.26 7.48
CA LEU A 189 -14.77 16.71 6.21
C LEU A 189 -13.74 15.80 5.53
N ARG A 190 -12.46 16.17 5.59
CA ARG A 190 -11.37 15.33 5.05
C ARG A 190 -11.28 14.01 5.82
N LEU A 191 -11.29 14.08 7.15
CA LEU A 191 -11.28 12.89 8.00
C LEU A 191 -12.47 11.98 7.69
N ALA A 192 -13.67 12.53 7.55
CA ALA A 192 -14.86 11.77 7.17
C ALA A 192 -14.70 11.08 5.80
N ARG A 193 -14.12 11.76 4.81
CA ARG A 193 -13.84 11.17 3.49
C ARG A 193 -12.83 10.02 3.57
N LEU A 194 -11.77 10.16 4.38
CA LEU A 194 -10.79 9.10 4.58
C LEU A 194 -11.43 7.87 5.22
N VAL A 195 -12.24 8.06 6.25
CA VAL A 195 -12.97 6.96 6.90
C VAL A 195 -13.97 6.30 5.93
N ALA A 196 -14.71 7.09 5.15
CA ALA A 196 -15.62 6.57 4.14
C ALA A 196 -14.90 5.75 3.06
N ARG A 197 -13.72 6.21 2.61
CA ARG A 197 -12.86 5.44 1.70
C ARG A 197 -12.43 4.11 2.32
N ASP A 198 -11.98 4.13 3.57
CA ASP A 198 -11.53 2.91 4.24
C ASP A 198 -12.69 1.92 4.45
N CYS A 199 -13.89 2.42 4.74
CA CYS A 199 -15.12 1.60 4.74
C CYS A 199 -15.39 0.96 3.37
N THR A 200 -15.27 1.72 2.28
CA THR A 200 -15.43 1.20 0.92
C THR A 200 -14.44 0.10 0.62
N LEU A 201 -13.17 0.29 1.00
CA LEU A 201 -12.12 -0.72 0.84
C LEU A 201 -12.39 -1.98 1.67
N ALA A 202 -12.99 -1.82 2.86
CA ALA A 202 -13.36 -2.92 3.73
C ALA A 202 -14.56 -3.72 3.16
N TYR A 203 -15.59 -3.05 2.62
CA TYR A 203 -16.73 -3.72 1.97
C TYR A 203 -16.32 -4.49 0.72
N ASP A 204 -15.47 -3.90 -0.11
CA ASP A 204 -14.89 -4.55 -1.28
C ASP A 204 -14.12 -5.82 -0.87
N ARG A 205 -13.33 -5.73 0.20
CA ARG A 205 -12.62 -6.88 0.73
C ARG A 205 -13.56 -7.98 1.28
N LEU A 206 -14.61 -7.58 2.00
CA LEU A 206 -15.61 -8.52 2.51
C LEU A 206 -16.25 -9.28 1.36
N THR A 207 -16.60 -8.60 0.29
CA THR A 207 -17.14 -9.21 -0.94
C THR A 207 -16.13 -10.19 -1.53
N SER A 208 -14.86 -9.77 -1.64
CA SER A 208 -13.80 -10.63 -2.18
C SER A 208 -13.62 -11.90 -1.37
N ILE A 209 -13.50 -11.81 -0.06
CA ILE A 209 -13.32 -12.98 0.81
C ILE A 209 -14.55 -13.89 0.79
N GLY A 210 -15.74 -13.31 0.77
CA GLY A 210 -17.00 -14.05 0.89
C GLY A 210 -17.47 -14.74 -0.40
N ARG A 211 -17.08 -14.23 -1.58
CA ARG A 211 -17.64 -14.67 -2.86
C ARG A 211 -16.65 -15.07 -3.93
N HIS A 212 -15.43 -14.53 -3.91
CA HIS A 212 -14.45 -14.83 -4.93
C HIS A 212 -13.76 -16.18 -4.68
N SER A 213 -13.39 -16.86 -5.76
CA SER A 213 -12.50 -18.02 -5.73
C SER A 213 -11.09 -17.61 -5.25
N ALA A 214 -10.27 -18.56 -4.89
CA ALA A 214 -8.89 -18.30 -4.46
C ALA A 214 -8.07 -17.53 -5.50
N ARG A 215 -8.28 -17.83 -6.79
CA ARG A 215 -7.59 -17.16 -7.90
C ARG A 215 -8.04 -15.70 -8.02
N GLU A 216 -9.34 -15.46 -7.97
CA GLU A 216 -9.91 -14.11 -8.00
C GLU A 216 -9.44 -13.28 -6.80
N ARG A 217 -9.44 -13.83 -5.57
CA ARG A 217 -8.99 -13.13 -4.36
C ARG A 217 -7.55 -12.63 -4.46
N VAL A 218 -6.64 -13.49 -4.94
CA VAL A 218 -5.23 -13.12 -5.07
C VAL A 218 -5.06 -12.09 -6.20
N ALA A 219 -5.70 -12.29 -7.36
CA ALA A 219 -5.67 -11.33 -8.47
C ALA A 219 -6.22 -9.97 -8.04
N HIS A 220 -7.37 -9.95 -7.36
CA HIS A 220 -8.02 -8.75 -6.84
C HIS A 220 -7.13 -7.99 -5.85
N LEU A 221 -6.54 -8.70 -4.87
CA LEU A 221 -5.63 -8.07 -3.90
C LEU A 221 -4.44 -7.41 -4.59
N LEU A 222 -3.76 -8.14 -5.48
CA LEU A 222 -2.57 -7.63 -6.17
C LEU A 222 -2.89 -6.46 -7.09
N LEU A 223 -3.99 -6.53 -7.84
CA LEU A 223 -4.46 -5.42 -8.68
C LEU A 223 -4.79 -4.19 -7.84
N LYS A 224 -5.54 -4.35 -6.73
CA LYS A 224 -5.88 -3.24 -5.84
C LYS A 224 -4.64 -2.56 -5.27
N LEU A 225 -3.67 -3.31 -4.80
CA LEU A 225 -2.44 -2.75 -4.28
C LEU A 225 -1.62 -2.05 -5.36
N PHE A 226 -1.55 -2.62 -6.56
CA PHE A 226 -0.89 -2.00 -7.69
C PHE A 226 -1.52 -0.66 -8.09
N VAL A 227 -2.85 -0.60 -8.21
CA VAL A 227 -3.58 0.63 -8.58
C VAL A 227 -3.41 1.70 -7.51
N ARG A 228 -3.55 1.35 -6.21
CA ARG A 228 -3.37 2.29 -5.10
C ARG A 228 -1.94 2.82 -5.03
N TYR A 229 -0.95 1.96 -5.24
CA TYR A 229 0.45 2.37 -5.26
C TYR A 229 0.71 3.33 -6.42
N ARG A 230 0.27 3.01 -7.65
CA ARG A 230 0.46 3.89 -8.81
C ARG A 230 -0.24 5.24 -8.67
N ALA A 231 -1.39 5.28 -8.04
CA ALA A 231 -2.11 6.52 -7.78
C ALA A 231 -1.33 7.53 -6.93
N GLN A 232 -0.39 7.04 -6.10
CA GLN A 232 0.47 7.90 -5.28
C GLN A 232 1.65 8.48 -6.06
N TRP A 233 2.04 7.88 -7.18
CA TRP A 233 3.14 8.33 -8.05
C TRP A 233 2.67 8.50 -9.51
N PRO A 234 1.83 9.52 -9.78
CA PRO A 234 1.40 9.80 -11.15
C PRO A 234 2.60 10.24 -11.99
N GLY A 235 2.73 9.66 -13.17
CA GLY A 235 3.81 9.96 -14.12
C GLY A 235 5.01 9.01 -14.09
N SER A 236 5.08 8.07 -13.17
CA SER A 236 6.08 7.00 -13.23
C SER A 236 5.57 5.87 -14.14
N HIS A 237 6.34 5.56 -15.20
CA HIS A 237 6.12 4.35 -16.02
C HIS A 237 6.68 3.13 -15.26
N ILE A 238 5.95 2.68 -14.23
CA ILE A 238 6.37 1.55 -13.41
C ILE A 238 5.78 0.29 -14.03
N GLU A 239 6.61 -0.47 -14.75
CA GLU A 239 6.27 -1.82 -15.21
C GLU A 239 6.33 -2.83 -14.06
N GLU A 240 7.16 -2.56 -13.08
CA GLU A 240 7.43 -3.42 -11.94
C GLU A 240 7.36 -2.61 -10.64
N MET A 241 6.59 -3.10 -9.69
CA MET A 241 6.38 -2.48 -8.39
C MET A 241 7.04 -3.33 -7.31
N HIS A 242 7.80 -2.68 -6.40
CA HIS A 242 8.20 -3.33 -5.16
C HIS A 242 6.98 -3.46 -4.23
N LEU A 243 6.53 -4.69 -4.03
CA LEU A 243 5.42 -5.02 -3.16
C LEU A 243 5.97 -5.75 -1.93
N PRO A 244 6.06 -5.10 -0.76
CA PRO A 244 6.78 -5.63 0.41
C PRO A 244 6.01 -6.77 1.12
N LEU A 245 5.30 -7.59 0.37
CA LEU A 245 4.51 -8.72 0.87
C LEU A 245 5.25 -10.04 0.70
N THR A 246 5.09 -10.91 1.68
CA THR A 246 5.38 -12.33 1.54
C THR A 246 4.15 -13.08 1.01
N GLN A 247 4.32 -14.32 0.58
CA GLN A 247 3.18 -15.17 0.21
C GLN A 247 2.31 -15.53 1.43
N GLU A 248 2.88 -15.50 2.63
CA GLU A 248 2.17 -15.64 3.88
C GLU A 248 1.27 -14.43 4.14
N ASP A 249 1.77 -13.20 3.97
CA ASP A 249 0.96 -11.99 4.06
C ASP A 249 -0.20 -11.98 3.05
N ILE A 250 0.04 -12.48 1.82
CA ILE A 250 -1.03 -12.65 0.83
C ILE A 250 -2.05 -13.68 1.33
N GLY A 251 -1.59 -14.78 1.93
CA GLY A 251 -2.46 -15.79 2.53
C GLY A 251 -3.32 -15.24 3.66
N ASP A 252 -2.69 -14.58 4.63
CA ASP A 252 -3.34 -13.93 5.77
C ASP A 252 -4.32 -12.85 5.30
N ALA A 253 -4.00 -12.21 4.19
CA ALA A 253 -4.89 -11.22 3.59
C ALA A 253 -6.07 -11.84 2.85
N THR A 254 -5.95 -12.99 2.21
CA THR A 254 -6.97 -13.59 1.34
C THR A 254 -7.72 -14.75 1.99
N GLY A 255 -7.35 -15.13 3.22
CA GLY A 255 -7.89 -16.31 3.90
C GLY A 255 -7.45 -17.62 3.25
N LEU A 256 -6.22 -17.66 2.68
CA LEU A 256 -5.66 -18.81 2.00
C LEU A 256 -4.40 -19.30 2.71
N THR A 257 -4.09 -20.58 2.57
CA THR A 257 -2.79 -21.09 3.02
C THR A 257 -1.66 -20.66 2.07
N PHE A 258 -0.44 -20.54 2.59
CA PHE A 258 0.77 -20.30 1.79
C PHE A 258 0.88 -21.22 0.56
N VAL A 259 0.61 -22.51 0.72
CA VAL A 259 0.66 -23.50 -0.37
C VAL A 259 -0.36 -23.15 -1.47
N HIS A 260 -1.54 -22.72 -1.08
CA HIS A 260 -2.59 -22.34 -2.01
C HIS A 260 -2.23 -21.04 -2.76
N VAL A 261 -1.72 -20.04 -2.04
CA VAL A 261 -1.22 -18.79 -2.66
C VAL A 261 -0.12 -19.09 -3.68
N ASN A 262 0.86 -19.93 -3.31
CA ASN A 262 1.95 -20.31 -4.22
C ASN A 262 1.44 -20.94 -5.51
N ARG A 263 0.44 -21.85 -5.40
CA ARG A 263 -0.18 -22.47 -6.56
C ARG A 263 -0.88 -21.45 -7.45
N VAL A 264 -1.67 -20.55 -6.86
CA VAL A 264 -2.38 -19.49 -7.60
C VAL A 264 -1.40 -18.56 -8.32
N LEU A 265 -0.34 -18.11 -7.64
CA LEU A 265 0.69 -17.24 -8.27
C LEU A 265 1.40 -17.94 -9.43
N ARG A 266 1.68 -19.24 -9.31
CA ARG A 266 2.25 -20.04 -10.39
C ARG A 266 1.31 -20.15 -11.59
N ASP A 267 0.01 -20.33 -11.35
CA ASP A 267 -1.00 -20.38 -12.40
C ASP A 267 -1.15 -19.04 -13.11
N LEU A 268 -1.20 -17.91 -12.36
CA LEU A 268 -1.25 -16.57 -12.95
C LEU A 268 -0.02 -16.25 -13.80
N ARG A 269 1.17 -16.72 -13.38
CA ARG A 269 2.40 -16.60 -14.16
C ARG A 269 2.38 -17.45 -15.43
N ARG A 270 1.95 -18.73 -15.33
CA ARG A 270 1.83 -19.62 -16.48
C ARG A 270 0.90 -19.05 -17.55
N ASP A 271 -0.19 -18.42 -17.11
CA ASP A 271 -1.19 -17.81 -17.99
C ASP A 271 -0.75 -16.41 -18.48
N ARG A 272 0.48 -15.98 -18.15
CA ARG A 272 1.09 -14.69 -18.51
C ARG A 272 0.25 -13.47 -18.11
N ILE A 273 -0.34 -13.51 -16.92
CA ILE A 273 -1.14 -12.41 -16.38
C ILE A 273 -0.28 -11.50 -15.52
N LEU A 274 0.48 -12.08 -14.60
CA LEU A 274 1.40 -11.35 -13.73
C LEU A 274 2.58 -12.23 -13.30
N GLU A 275 3.64 -11.58 -12.83
CA GLU A 275 4.76 -12.20 -12.13
C GLU A 275 4.89 -11.58 -10.74
N PHE A 276 5.09 -12.42 -9.74
CA PHE A 276 5.40 -12.00 -8.38
C PHE A 276 6.56 -12.83 -7.82
N HIS A 277 7.72 -12.18 -7.73
CA HIS A 277 8.96 -12.78 -7.27
C HIS A 277 9.77 -11.80 -6.43
N TYR A 278 10.39 -12.26 -5.36
CA TYR A 278 11.28 -11.44 -4.52
C TYR A 278 10.65 -10.09 -4.11
N ARG A 279 9.36 -10.10 -3.74
CA ARG A 279 8.60 -8.90 -3.41
C ARG A 279 8.49 -7.87 -4.55
N ARG A 280 8.56 -8.34 -5.79
CA ARG A 280 8.34 -7.53 -6.98
C ARG A 280 7.13 -8.06 -7.74
N LEU A 281 6.22 -7.16 -8.04
CA LEU A 281 5.02 -7.42 -8.81
C LEU A 281 5.17 -6.77 -10.18
N ARG A 282 5.05 -7.57 -11.23
CA ARG A 282 4.96 -7.13 -12.61
C ARG A 282 3.66 -7.60 -13.22
N ILE A 283 2.89 -6.68 -13.77
CA ILE A 283 1.64 -7.00 -14.49
C ILE A 283 1.99 -7.16 -15.96
N LEU A 284 1.72 -8.35 -16.52
CA LEU A 284 2.02 -8.68 -17.89
C LEU A 284 0.84 -8.42 -18.82
N ASP A 285 -0.38 -8.66 -18.34
CA ASP A 285 -1.64 -8.48 -19.08
C ASP A 285 -2.67 -7.84 -18.14
N PRO A 286 -2.78 -6.50 -18.15
CA PRO A 286 -3.71 -5.78 -17.27
C PRO A 286 -5.17 -6.12 -17.50
N ASP A 287 -5.58 -6.29 -18.76
CA ASP A 287 -6.97 -6.57 -19.10
C ASP A 287 -7.40 -7.93 -18.54
N LYS A 288 -6.58 -8.97 -18.77
CA LYS A 288 -6.82 -10.29 -18.17
C LYS A 288 -6.76 -10.29 -16.65
N LEU A 289 -5.93 -9.43 -16.05
CA LEU A 289 -5.88 -9.33 -14.60
C LEU A 289 -7.18 -8.76 -14.03
N VAL A 290 -7.77 -7.75 -14.68
CA VAL A 290 -9.09 -7.18 -14.33
C VAL A 290 -10.17 -8.24 -14.47
N ASP A 291 -10.19 -8.99 -15.59
CA ASP A 291 -11.15 -10.08 -15.82
C ASP A 291 -11.06 -11.17 -14.74
N VAL A 292 -9.83 -11.64 -14.46
CA VAL A 292 -9.59 -12.66 -13.43
C VAL A 292 -9.92 -12.16 -12.04
N ALA A 293 -9.73 -10.86 -11.76
CA ALA A 293 -10.08 -10.28 -10.48
C ALA A 293 -11.60 -10.14 -10.29
N GLY A 294 -12.40 -10.37 -11.34
CA GLY A 294 -13.85 -10.25 -11.30
C GLY A 294 -14.34 -8.84 -11.02
N LEU A 295 -13.62 -7.83 -11.52
CA LEU A 295 -13.86 -6.45 -11.19
C LEU A 295 -14.58 -5.69 -12.31
N ASP A 296 -15.53 -4.86 -11.90
CA ASP A 296 -16.00 -3.78 -12.75
C ASP A 296 -14.92 -2.68 -12.79
N PRO A 297 -14.40 -2.32 -13.98
CA PRO A 297 -13.40 -1.26 -14.11
C PRO A 297 -13.83 0.07 -13.48
N GLN A 298 -15.13 0.35 -13.40
CA GLN A 298 -15.64 1.56 -12.76
C GLN A 298 -15.43 1.57 -11.24
N LEU A 299 -15.42 0.41 -10.60
CA LEU A 299 -15.17 0.28 -9.15
C LEU A 299 -13.70 0.51 -8.80
N VAL A 300 -12.78 0.28 -9.74
CA VAL A 300 -11.34 0.49 -9.53
C VAL A 300 -11.04 1.93 -9.13
N MET A 301 -11.81 2.90 -9.64
CA MET A 301 -11.65 4.32 -9.28
C MET A 301 -11.96 4.59 -7.81
N SER A 302 -12.86 3.83 -7.19
CA SER A 302 -13.19 3.99 -5.76
C SER A 302 -12.03 3.67 -4.82
N TRP A 303 -11.01 2.97 -5.30
CA TRP A 303 -9.83 2.62 -4.50
C TRP A 303 -8.79 3.75 -4.42
N ILE A 304 -8.89 4.73 -5.32
CA ILE A 304 -7.96 5.84 -5.48
C ILE A 304 -8.49 7.11 -4.82
N LEU A 305 -9.81 7.28 -4.83
CA LEU A 305 -10.51 8.45 -4.30
C LEU A 305 -10.51 8.48 -2.79
#